data_3deb78e03cb84ca0a86d7b32f4eaaa78
#
_entry.id   3deb78e03cb84ca0a86d7b32f4eaaa78
#
_cell.length_a   1.000
_cell.length_b   1.000
_cell.length_c   1.000
_cell.angle_alpha   90.00
_cell.angle_beta   90.00
_cell.angle_gamma   90.00
#
_symmetry.space_group_name_H-M   'P 1'
#
loop_
_entity.id
_entity.type
_entity.pdbx_description
1 polymer ?
#
loop_
_entity_poly.entity_id
_entity_poly.type
_entity_poly.pdbx_seq_one_letter_code
_entity_poly.pdbx_strand_id
1 'polypeptide(L)'
;MNNQRKKRKSYRRFSYLTDIRGIKSSIGEMRGIGFPKQPKPNKNYMPQKGDPVFNEEWFIKTIKDKIANHPANSLEFPFEGEKIFDEPLIGFARGADPIFQEYKRIIGPHHFTPEEIMAWQAKNNKVPPPRAEDLSVVSFVMPITRATKDENAARDDWPSERWAQTRLLGEIFSQTIVREIVTYLMSKGILAVSPDVTPMFNKKRYPKVGWASPWSHRHMAYAAGLGTFGMHDFLITEKGCAHRLASFVVNLKLEPNRKRSDDIHAYCQHHQNINCLKCAARCPVDAVSKAGHDKEKCYKKVAQSLKYCNKNYHIFIYGCGLCATKVPCESGIPKKLS
;
A
#
# COMPACT_ATOMS: atom_id res chain seq x y z
N MET A 1 -4.76 21.76 30.32
CA MET A 1 -5.55 20.82 29.47
C MET A 1 -6.43 21.51 28.42
N ASN A 2 -7.10 22.64 28.72
CA ASN A 2 -8.01 23.28 27.78
C ASN A 2 -7.34 23.96 26.56
N ASN A 3 -6.13 24.48 26.70
CA ASN A 3 -5.44 25.21 25.62
C ASN A 3 -4.82 24.26 24.56
N GLN A 4 -4.43 23.04 24.94
CA GLN A 4 -3.93 22.04 24.00
C GLN A 4 -5.08 21.42 23.17
N ARG A 5 -6.27 21.25 23.77
CA ARG A 5 -7.45 20.79 23.02
C ARG A 5 -7.97 21.81 22.00
N LYS A 6 -7.86 23.13 22.32
CA LYS A 6 -8.21 24.20 21.37
C LYS A 6 -7.21 24.27 20.20
N LYS A 7 -5.90 24.10 20.47
CA LYS A 7 -4.88 23.99 19.42
C LYS A 7 -5.10 22.75 18.52
N ARG A 8 -5.46 21.59 19.11
CA ARG A 8 -5.85 20.39 18.34
C ARG A 8 -6.98 20.68 17.35
N LYS A 9 -8.04 21.38 17.77
CA LYS A 9 -9.20 21.69 16.91
C LYS A 9 -8.86 22.65 15.79
N SER A 10 -7.99 23.65 15.99
CA SER A 10 -7.64 24.63 14.96
C SER A 10 -6.64 24.09 13.94
N TYR A 11 -5.67 23.30 14.36
CA TYR A 11 -4.61 22.77 13.48
C TYR A 11 -5.17 21.74 12.49
N ARG A 12 -6.05 20.84 12.96
CA ARG A 12 -6.66 19.79 12.12
C ARG A 12 -7.71 20.32 11.13
N ARG A 13 -8.23 21.49 11.33
CA ARG A 13 -9.25 22.08 10.44
C ARG A 13 -8.66 22.69 9.17
N PHE A 14 -7.38 23.04 9.15
CA PHE A 14 -6.72 23.71 8.03
C PHE A 14 -5.91 22.79 7.12
N SER A 15 -5.14 21.81 7.65
CA SER A 15 -4.30 20.92 6.84
C SER A 15 -5.12 19.87 6.07
N TYR A 16 -6.20 19.37 6.66
CA TYR A 16 -7.04 18.33 6.02
C TYR A 16 -7.93 18.81 4.88
N LEU A 17 -8.27 20.09 4.82
CA LEU A 17 -9.21 20.59 3.80
C LEU A 17 -8.57 20.84 2.43
N THR A 18 -7.27 21.02 2.37
CA THR A 18 -6.58 21.29 1.11
C THR A 18 -6.16 20.02 0.36
N ASP A 19 -5.92 18.91 1.07
CA ASP A 19 -5.41 17.65 0.47
C ASP A 19 -6.42 16.51 0.37
N ILE A 20 -7.59 16.64 0.98
CA ILE A 20 -8.71 15.67 0.87
C ILE A 20 -9.09 15.39 -0.60
N ARG A 21 -8.75 16.27 -1.52
CA ARG A 21 -9.02 16.11 -2.96
C ARG A 21 -8.33 14.89 -3.60
N GLY A 22 -7.22 14.43 -3.03
CA GLY A 22 -6.50 13.21 -3.48
C GLY A 22 -6.94 11.91 -2.80
N ILE A 23 -7.59 11.99 -1.62
CA ILE A 23 -7.86 10.83 -0.75
C ILE A 23 -9.16 10.09 -1.13
N LYS A 24 -10.04 10.69 -1.91
CA LYS A 24 -11.38 10.16 -2.21
C LYS A 24 -11.41 8.81 -2.93
N SER A 25 -10.35 8.39 -3.56
CA SER A 25 -10.31 7.09 -4.25
C SER A 25 -10.16 5.89 -3.30
N SER A 26 -9.61 6.08 -2.11
CA SER A 26 -9.38 4.99 -1.14
C SER A 26 -10.40 4.97 0.00
N ILE A 27 -11.07 6.08 0.26
CA ILE A 27 -12.16 6.21 1.23
C ILE A 27 -13.45 6.38 0.41
N GLY A 28 -13.95 5.29 -0.15
CA GLY A 28 -15.20 5.30 -0.90
C GLY A 28 -16.33 5.96 -0.11
N GLU A 29 -16.82 7.11 -0.62
CA GLU A 29 -17.98 7.92 -0.21
C GLU A 29 -17.69 9.34 0.30
N MET A 30 -16.92 10.10 -0.43
CA MET A 30 -17.12 11.54 -0.39
C MET A 30 -17.43 12.03 -1.82
N ARG A 31 -18.71 12.09 -2.15
CA ARG A 31 -19.20 12.56 -3.45
C ARG A 31 -18.78 14.01 -3.67
N GLY A 32 -18.15 14.30 -4.81
CA GLY A 32 -18.01 15.67 -5.33
C GLY A 32 -16.61 16.19 -5.68
N ILE A 33 -15.51 15.43 -5.47
CA ILE A 33 -14.19 15.85 -5.94
C ILE A 33 -13.68 14.81 -6.92
N GLY A 34 -13.43 15.21 -8.16
CA GLY A 34 -12.92 14.31 -9.22
C GLY A 34 -11.51 13.80 -8.93
N PHE A 35 -11.16 12.68 -9.53
CA PHE A 35 -9.78 12.19 -9.53
C PHE A 35 -8.86 13.30 -10.08
N PRO A 36 -7.66 13.47 -9.53
CA PRO A 36 -6.69 14.39 -10.10
C PRO A 36 -6.44 14.01 -11.56
N LYS A 37 -6.23 15.02 -12.42
CA LYS A 37 -5.92 14.78 -13.82
C LYS A 37 -4.70 13.87 -13.90
N GLN A 38 -4.83 12.80 -14.70
CA GLN A 38 -3.71 11.91 -14.96
C GLN A 38 -2.62 12.69 -15.71
N PRO A 39 -1.34 12.49 -15.39
CA PRO A 39 -0.24 13.09 -16.12
C PRO A 39 -0.28 12.65 -17.59
N LYS A 40 0.08 13.55 -18.50
CA LYS A 40 0.19 13.24 -19.93
C LYS A 40 1.64 12.96 -20.29
N PRO A 41 1.92 11.95 -21.14
CA PRO A 41 3.27 11.70 -21.61
C PRO A 41 3.73 12.86 -22.51
N ASN A 42 4.98 13.24 -22.36
CA ASN A 42 5.64 14.13 -23.31
C ASN A 42 6.00 13.33 -24.59
N LYS A 43 5.10 13.35 -25.58
CA LYS A 43 5.28 12.62 -26.85
C LYS A 43 6.47 13.11 -27.69
N ASN A 44 6.91 14.34 -27.44
CA ASN A 44 8.03 14.98 -28.13
C ASN A 44 9.30 14.97 -27.28
N TYR A 45 9.33 14.18 -26.21
CA TYR A 45 10.53 14.09 -25.41
C TYR A 45 11.67 13.47 -26.20
N MET A 46 12.78 14.18 -26.25
CA MET A 46 14.05 13.71 -26.80
C MET A 46 15.05 13.58 -25.65
N PRO A 47 15.65 12.37 -25.42
CA PRO A 47 16.66 12.22 -24.38
C PRO A 47 17.77 13.25 -24.52
N GLN A 48 18.13 13.88 -23.41
CA GLN A 48 19.17 14.91 -23.36
C GLN A 48 20.40 14.37 -22.62
N LYS A 49 21.56 14.97 -22.90
CA LYS A 49 22.78 14.67 -22.13
C LYS A 49 22.55 14.99 -20.65
N GLY A 50 22.72 13.98 -19.77
CA GLY A 50 22.48 14.11 -18.34
C GLY A 50 21.11 13.60 -17.87
N ASP A 51 20.23 13.18 -18.77
CA ASP A 51 19.02 12.47 -18.36
C ASP A 51 19.37 11.12 -17.73
N PRO A 52 18.61 10.70 -16.69
CA PRO A 52 18.88 9.44 -16.05
C PRO A 52 18.59 8.24 -16.97
N VAL A 53 19.36 7.18 -16.81
CA VAL A 53 19.01 5.87 -17.33
C VAL A 53 17.96 5.27 -16.38
N PHE A 54 16.75 5.03 -16.87
CA PHE A 54 15.64 4.48 -16.09
C PHE A 54 15.75 2.96 -16.00
N ASN A 55 16.59 2.48 -15.11
CA ASN A 55 16.82 1.08 -14.78
C ASN A 55 16.44 0.78 -13.31
N GLU A 56 16.65 -0.45 -12.87
CA GLU A 56 16.35 -0.91 -11.51
C GLU A 56 17.03 -0.05 -10.44
N GLU A 57 18.29 0.30 -10.65
CA GLU A 57 19.07 1.12 -9.71
C GLU A 57 18.48 2.52 -9.55
N TRP A 58 18.06 3.15 -10.67
CA TRP A 58 17.39 4.44 -10.62
C TRP A 58 16.09 4.38 -9.80
N PHE A 59 15.26 3.35 -10.01
CA PHE A 59 14.02 3.18 -9.25
C PHE A 59 14.30 2.94 -7.76
N ILE A 60 15.26 2.07 -7.43
CA ILE A 60 15.63 1.78 -6.05
C ILE A 60 16.11 3.05 -5.36
N LYS A 61 17.05 3.76 -5.97
CA LYS A 61 17.59 5.02 -5.44
C LYS A 61 16.48 6.07 -5.27
N THR A 62 15.70 6.31 -6.31
CA THR A 62 14.65 7.35 -6.31
C THR A 62 13.59 7.09 -5.25
N ILE A 63 13.11 5.84 -5.11
CA ILE A 63 12.10 5.49 -4.11
C ILE A 63 12.67 5.61 -2.69
N LYS A 64 13.91 5.12 -2.45
CA LYS A 64 14.58 5.26 -1.16
C LYS A 64 14.78 6.73 -0.79
N ASP A 65 15.31 7.54 -1.68
CA ASP A 65 15.58 8.97 -1.45
C ASP A 65 14.27 9.74 -1.15
N LYS A 66 13.20 9.45 -1.92
CA LYS A 66 11.89 10.07 -1.66
C LYS A 66 11.33 9.67 -0.30
N ILE A 67 11.38 8.41 0.09
CA ILE A 67 10.86 7.97 1.40
C ILE A 67 11.72 8.52 2.53
N ALA A 68 13.03 8.58 2.36
CA ALA A 68 13.94 9.10 3.38
C ALA A 68 13.78 10.61 3.63
N ASN A 69 13.54 11.40 2.57
CA ASN A 69 13.70 12.85 2.59
C ASN A 69 12.42 13.66 2.32
N HIS A 70 11.34 13.03 1.87
CA HIS A 70 10.12 13.75 1.54
C HIS A 70 9.41 14.24 2.82
N PRO A 71 9.06 15.54 2.92
CA PRO A 71 8.50 16.13 4.15
C PRO A 71 7.16 15.52 4.58
N ALA A 72 6.38 14.96 3.65
CA ALA A 72 5.13 14.29 3.98
C ALA A 72 5.32 12.89 4.63
N ASN A 73 6.57 12.36 4.74
CA ASN A 73 6.85 11.20 5.59
C ASN A 73 6.96 11.61 7.06
N SER A 74 5.94 12.29 7.55
CA SER A 74 5.90 12.84 8.90
C SER A 74 4.51 12.69 9.51
N LEU A 75 4.47 12.37 10.81
CA LEU A 75 3.27 12.45 11.62
C LEU A 75 2.96 13.91 11.95
N GLU A 76 1.69 14.16 12.32
CA GLU A 76 1.21 15.46 12.79
C GLU A 76 1.07 15.47 14.31
N PHE A 77 0.65 16.63 14.86
CA PHE A 77 0.45 16.79 16.31
C PHE A 77 -0.33 15.59 16.91
N PRO A 78 0.13 15.04 18.06
CA PRO A 78 1.22 15.48 18.92
C PRO A 78 2.60 14.85 18.61
N PHE A 79 2.81 14.31 17.40
CA PHE A 79 4.01 13.54 17.02
C PHE A 79 4.79 14.22 15.89
N GLU A 80 4.74 15.55 15.81
CA GLU A 80 5.37 16.31 14.73
C GLU A 80 6.86 16.00 14.58
N GLY A 81 7.29 15.81 13.34
CA GLY A 81 8.67 15.49 12.99
C GLY A 81 9.02 14.00 13.07
N GLU A 82 8.16 13.17 13.66
CA GLU A 82 8.38 11.73 13.65
C GLU A 82 7.99 11.13 12.29
N LYS A 83 8.85 10.26 11.77
CA LYS A 83 8.58 9.58 10.49
C LYS A 83 7.42 8.60 10.59
N ILE A 84 6.67 8.48 9.50
CA ILE A 84 5.64 7.45 9.32
C ILE A 84 6.29 6.12 8.96
N PHE A 85 7.27 6.15 8.03
CA PHE A 85 7.89 4.97 7.44
C PHE A 85 9.40 5.00 7.53
N ASP A 86 9.97 3.81 7.75
CA ASP A 86 11.38 3.51 7.67
C ASP A 86 11.81 3.19 6.23
N GLU A 87 13.08 2.78 6.05
CA GLU A 87 13.67 2.42 4.76
C GLU A 87 12.85 1.32 4.04
N PRO A 88 12.46 1.55 2.76
CA PRO A 88 11.60 0.64 2.02
C PRO A 88 12.34 -0.59 1.48
N LEU A 89 11.55 -1.65 1.18
CA LEU A 89 11.95 -2.71 0.25
C LEU A 89 11.36 -2.42 -1.12
N ILE A 90 12.15 -2.61 -2.19
CA ILE A 90 11.70 -2.41 -3.56
C ILE A 90 11.93 -3.70 -4.36
N GLY A 91 10.97 -4.05 -5.20
CA GLY A 91 11.04 -5.21 -6.07
C GLY A 91 10.32 -4.96 -7.39
N PHE A 92 10.70 -5.76 -8.38
CA PHE A 92 10.19 -5.69 -9.75
C PHE A 92 9.58 -7.03 -10.16
N ALA A 93 8.51 -6.97 -10.95
CA ALA A 93 7.95 -8.14 -11.62
C ALA A 93 7.75 -7.83 -13.10
N ARG A 94 8.02 -8.80 -13.98
CA ARG A 94 7.78 -8.66 -15.42
C ARG A 94 6.29 -8.57 -15.70
N GLY A 95 5.85 -7.65 -16.55
CA GLY A 95 4.44 -7.44 -16.85
C GLY A 95 3.72 -8.64 -17.47
N ALA A 96 4.47 -9.51 -18.17
CA ALA A 96 4.00 -10.74 -18.76
C ALA A 96 3.98 -11.95 -17.80
N ASP A 97 4.30 -11.78 -16.50
CA ASP A 97 4.28 -12.91 -15.55
C ASP A 97 2.88 -13.53 -15.49
N PRO A 98 2.73 -14.86 -15.71
CA PRO A 98 1.45 -15.55 -15.69
C PRO A 98 0.65 -15.40 -14.39
N ILE A 99 1.31 -15.05 -13.28
CA ILE A 99 0.68 -14.84 -11.98
C ILE A 99 -0.41 -13.77 -12.02
N PHE A 100 -0.30 -12.77 -12.89
CA PHE A 100 -1.31 -11.71 -12.99
C PHE A 100 -2.64 -12.23 -13.54
N GLN A 101 -2.63 -13.26 -14.39
CA GLN A 101 -3.84 -13.96 -14.83
C GLN A 101 -4.41 -14.82 -13.70
N GLU A 102 -3.55 -15.47 -12.92
CA GLU A 102 -3.96 -16.23 -11.73
C GLU A 102 -4.67 -15.34 -10.70
N TYR A 103 -4.26 -14.09 -10.53
CA TYR A 103 -4.95 -13.13 -9.65
C TYR A 103 -6.39 -12.84 -10.07
N LYS A 104 -6.70 -12.88 -11.37
CA LYS A 104 -8.09 -12.79 -11.83
C LYS A 104 -8.92 -13.97 -11.37
N ARG A 105 -8.32 -15.18 -11.34
CA ARG A 105 -9.00 -16.41 -10.90
C ARG A 105 -9.24 -16.41 -9.39
N ILE A 106 -8.27 -15.99 -8.58
CA ILE A 106 -8.34 -16.08 -7.11
C ILE A 106 -8.99 -14.87 -6.46
N ILE A 107 -8.81 -13.66 -7.01
CA ILE A 107 -9.38 -12.41 -6.47
C ILE A 107 -10.71 -12.09 -7.13
N GLY A 108 -10.76 -12.19 -8.47
CA GLY A 108 -11.93 -11.91 -9.27
C GLY A 108 -11.59 -11.33 -10.64
N PRO A 109 -12.46 -11.52 -11.65
CA PRO A 109 -12.18 -11.16 -13.04
C PRO A 109 -11.95 -9.66 -13.28
N HIS A 110 -12.34 -8.80 -12.32
CA HIS A 110 -12.13 -7.35 -12.39
C HIS A 110 -10.71 -6.93 -11.96
N HIS A 111 -9.88 -7.85 -11.42
CA HIS A 111 -8.51 -7.54 -11.06
C HIS A 111 -7.70 -7.31 -12.33
N PHE A 112 -7.07 -6.15 -12.45
CA PHE A 112 -6.29 -5.81 -13.64
C PHE A 112 -5.00 -6.60 -13.72
N THR A 113 -4.66 -7.01 -14.95
CA THR A 113 -3.25 -7.31 -15.28
C THR A 113 -2.49 -6.01 -15.57
N PRO A 114 -1.14 -6.03 -15.55
CA PRO A 114 -0.34 -4.89 -15.98
C PRO A 114 -0.68 -4.39 -17.38
N GLU A 115 -0.94 -5.32 -18.31
CA GLU A 115 -1.30 -5.01 -19.69
C GLU A 115 -2.64 -4.29 -19.77
N GLU A 116 -3.68 -4.77 -19.08
CA GLU A 116 -5.02 -4.17 -19.11
C GLU A 116 -5.03 -2.72 -18.61
N ILE A 117 -4.38 -2.45 -17.48
CA ILE A 117 -4.33 -1.10 -16.95
C ILE A 117 -3.45 -0.18 -17.80
N MET A 118 -2.39 -0.72 -18.39
CA MET A 118 -1.53 0.05 -19.28
C MET A 118 -2.23 0.33 -20.62
N ALA A 119 -3.03 -0.59 -21.14
CA ALA A 119 -3.87 -0.35 -22.33
C ALA A 119 -4.88 0.76 -22.08
N TRP A 120 -5.50 0.80 -20.88
CA TRP A 120 -6.36 1.91 -20.49
C TRP A 120 -5.60 3.24 -20.46
N GLN A 121 -4.39 3.27 -19.89
CA GLN A 121 -3.55 4.46 -19.84
C GLN A 121 -3.13 4.91 -21.24
N ALA A 122 -2.72 3.99 -22.11
CA ALA A 122 -2.36 4.26 -23.50
C ALA A 122 -3.52 4.88 -24.28
N LYS A 123 -4.74 4.32 -24.15
CA LYS A 123 -5.95 4.85 -24.76
C LYS A 123 -6.24 6.29 -24.33
N ASN A 124 -6.13 6.60 -23.04
CA ASN A 124 -6.36 7.94 -22.52
C ASN A 124 -5.33 8.96 -23.03
N ASN A 125 -4.14 8.50 -23.36
CA ASN A 125 -3.05 9.33 -23.90
C ASN A 125 -2.95 9.30 -25.43
N LYS A 126 -3.85 8.57 -26.11
CA LYS A 126 -3.88 8.44 -27.59
C LYS A 126 -2.52 7.96 -28.14
N VAL A 127 -1.97 6.90 -27.53
CA VAL A 127 -0.77 6.20 -27.96
C VAL A 127 -1.07 4.71 -28.11
N PRO A 128 -0.32 3.97 -28.94
CA PRO A 128 -0.46 2.51 -29.02
C PRO A 128 -0.21 1.86 -27.65
N PRO A 129 -0.97 0.82 -27.29
CA PRO A 129 -0.71 0.09 -26.05
C PRO A 129 0.58 -0.72 -26.19
N PRO A 130 1.49 -0.66 -25.20
CA PRO A 130 2.65 -1.53 -25.17
C PRO A 130 2.24 -2.98 -24.89
N ARG A 131 3.08 -3.92 -25.30
CA ARG A 131 2.88 -5.35 -25.04
C ARG A 131 3.23 -5.69 -23.59
N ALA A 132 2.69 -6.78 -23.07
CA ALA A 132 2.95 -7.21 -21.69
C ALA A 132 4.45 -7.43 -21.40
N GLU A 133 5.22 -7.92 -22.42
CA GLU A 133 6.66 -8.17 -22.33
C GLU A 133 7.50 -6.87 -22.21
N ASP A 134 6.92 -5.74 -22.58
CA ASP A 134 7.57 -4.43 -22.51
C ASP A 134 7.25 -3.70 -21.19
N LEU A 135 6.46 -4.35 -20.32
CA LEU A 135 6.00 -3.77 -19.06
C LEU A 135 6.71 -4.36 -17.86
N SER A 136 6.80 -3.55 -16.81
CA SER A 136 7.16 -4.02 -15.47
C SER A 136 6.24 -3.45 -14.41
N VAL A 137 6.03 -4.21 -13.34
CA VAL A 137 5.43 -3.75 -12.09
C VAL A 137 6.56 -3.35 -11.15
N VAL A 138 6.56 -2.10 -10.72
CA VAL A 138 7.40 -1.61 -9.62
C VAL A 138 6.58 -1.66 -8.35
N SER A 139 7.04 -2.41 -7.35
CA SER A 139 6.35 -2.54 -6.07
C SER A 139 7.31 -2.23 -4.92
N PHE A 140 6.79 -1.55 -3.88
CA PHE A 140 7.59 -1.26 -2.71
C PHE A 140 6.79 -1.36 -1.42
N VAL A 141 7.50 -1.77 -0.37
CA VAL A 141 7.02 -1.96 0.99
C VAL A 141 7.60 -0.84 1.85
N MET A 142 6.74 -0.13 2.56
CA MET A 142 7.11 0.95 3.49
C MET A 142 6.86 0.47 4.92
N PRO A 143 7.89 0.03 5.65
CA PRO A 143 7.76 -0.43 7.03
C PRO A 143 7.29 0.70 7.93
N ILE A 144 6.35 0.43 8.81
CA ILE A 144 5.89 1.38 9.83
C ILE A 144 6.98 1.49 10.91
N THR A 145 7.23 2.70 11.43
CA THR A 145 8.23 2.96 12.43
C THR A 145 7.99 2.21 13.74
N ARG A 146 9.06 1.96 14.48
CA ARG A 146 9.02 1.24 15.75
C ARG A 146 8.06 1.88 16.75
N ALA A 147 8.14 3.20 16.92
CA ALA A 147 7.29 3.94 17.87
C ALA A 147 5.79 3.72 17.59
N THR A 148 5.37 3.74 16.31
CA THR A 148 3.97 3.48 15.93
C THR A 148 3.56 2.03 16.20
N LYS A 149 4.45 1.07 15.95
CA LYS A 149 4.18 -0.35 16.24
C LYS A 149 4.03 -0.60 17.73
N ASP A 150 4.93 -0.06 18.55
CA ASP A 150 4.92 -0.24 20.01
C ASP A 150 3.65 0.36 20.64
N GLU A 151 3.24 1.57 20.22
CA GLU A 151 2.01 2.17 20.71
C GLU A 151 0.76 1.34 20.32
N ASN A 152 0.73 0.81 19.10
CA ASN A 152 -0.37 -0.06 18.67
C ASN A 152 -0.32 -1.45 19.33
N ALA A 153 0.86 -1.97 19.64
CA ALA A 153 1.07 -3.23 20.37
C ALA A 153 0.53 -3.18 21.79
N ALA A 154 0.53 -1.99 22.42
CA ALA A 154 -0.05 -1.75 23.75
C ALA A 154 -1.59 -1.64 23.74
N ARG A 155 -2.25 -1.75 22.58
CA ARG A 155 -3.71 -1.68 22.45
C ARG A 155 -4.29 -3.08 22.23
N ASP A 156 -5.46 -3.32 22.80
CA ASP A 156 -6.11 -4.64 22.71
C ASP A 156 -7.41 -4.63 21.88
N ASP A 157 -8.12 -3.50 21.81
CA ASP A 157 -9.40 -3.41 21.11
C ASP A 157 -9.42 -2.40 19.96
N TRP A 158 -8.83 -1.22 20.12
CA TRP A 158 -8.83 -0.14 19.13
C TRP A 158 -7.41 0.29 18.76
N PRO A 159 -7.21 0.81 17.53
CA PRO A 159 -5.90 1.28 17.13
C PRO A 159 -5.41 2.45 17.99
N SER A 160 -4.09 2.59 18.11
CA SER A 160 -3.47 3.76 18.73
C SER A 160 -3.62 5.04 17.88
N GLU A 161 -3.32 6.20 18.45
CA GLU A 161 -3.38 7.46 17.71
C GLU A 161 -2.33 7.50 16.60
N ARG A 162 -1.08 7.07 16.89
CA ARG A 162 -0.01 6.97 15.88
C ARG A 162 -0.41 6.05 14.73
N TRP A 163 -1.04 4.92 15.04
CA TRP A 163 -1.52 3.99 14.00
C TRP A 163 -2.62 4.62 13.16
N ALA A 164 -3.56 5.34 13.75
CA ALA A 164 -4.60 6.06 13.03
C ALA A 164 -4.03 7.16 12.12
N GLN A 165 -3.06 7.94 12.60
CA GLN A 165 -2.34 8.91 11.78
C GLN A 165 -1.56 8.23 10.65
N THR A 166 -0.79 7.18 10.96
CA THR A 166 -0.07 6.38 9.96
C THR A 166 -1.00 5.82 8.90
N ARG A 167 -2.21 5.38 9.27
CA ARG A 167 -3.20 4.90 8.30
C ARG A 167 -3.67 6.00 7.35
N LEU A 168 -3.87 7.20 7.83
CA LEU A 168 -4.33 8.34 7.03
C LEU A 168 -3.18 8.97 6.24
N LEU A 169 -2.18 9.49 6.96
CA LEU A 169 -1.07 10.22 6.37
C LEU A 169 -0.18 9.33 5.50
N GLY A 170 0.00 8.07 5.92
CA GLY A 170 0.73 7.08 5.13
C GLY A 170 0.05 6.70 3.83
N GLU A 171 -1.29 6.71 3.75
CA GLU A 171 -2.00 6.55 2.48
C GLU A 171 -1.77 7.75 1.56
N ILE A 172 -1.91 8.96 2.09
CA ILE A 172 -1.65 10.20 1.34
C ILE A 172 -0.22 10.21 0.82
N PHE A 173 0.73 9.91 1.71
CA PHE A 173 2.15 9.86 1.37
C PHE A 173 2.44 8.86 0.25
N SER A 174 1.94 7.61 0.36
CA SER A 174 2.19 6.58 -0.65
C SER A 174 1.66 6.97 -2.03
N GLN A 175 0.46 7.55 -2.07
CA GLN A 175 -0.14 8.06 -3.32
C GLN A 175 0.63 9.26 -3.87
N THR A 176 1.16 10.13 -3.01
CA THR A 176 1.97 11.28 -3.41
C THR A 176 3.26 10.83 -4.08
N ILE A 177 4.01 9.93 -3.44
CA ILE A 177 5.27 9.40 -3.99
C ILE A 177 5.06 8.71 -5.33
N VAL A 178 4.06 7.85 -5.42
CA VAL A 178 3.73 7.16 -6.69
C VAL A 178 3.35 8.15 -7.78
N ARG A 179 2.52 9.15 -7.45
CA ARG A 179 2.10 10.18 -8.41
C ARG A 179 3.26 11.01 -8.92
N GLU A 180 4.17 11.40 -8.04
CA GLU A 180 5.37 12.15 -8.43
C GLU A 180 6.27 11.34 -9.36
N ILE A 181 6.53 10.06 -9.05
CA ILE A 181 7.33 9.17 -9.90
C ILE A 181 6.66 8.97 -11.25
N VAL A 182 5.38 8.63 -11.28
CA VAL A 182 4.62 8.44 -12.51
C VAL A 182 4.60 9.73 -13.36
N THR A 183 4.37 10.89 -12.72
CA THR A 183 4.39 12.18 -13.45
C THR A 183 5.75 12.47 -14.04
N TYR A 184 6.83 12.21 -13.31
CA TYR A 184 8.19 12.40 -13.83
C TYR A 184 8.48 11.48 -15.01
N LEU A 185 8.17 10.19 -14.91
CA LEU A 185 8.33 9.23 -16.03
C LEU A 185 7.54 9.67 -17.27
N MET A 186 6.28 10.07 -17.07
CA MET A 186 5.43 10.55 -18.15
C MET A 186 5.99 11.82 -18.79
N SER A 187 6.61 12.73 -18.03
CA SER A 187 7.28 13.91 -18.56
C SER A 187 8.51 13.56 -19.43
N LYS A 188 9.10 12.39 -19.19
CA LYS A 188 10.22 11.81 -19.94
C LYS A 188 9.77 10.85 -21.05
N GLY A 189 8.49 10.92 -21.45
CA GLY A 189 7.94 10.10 -22.54
C GLY A 189 7.69 8.63 -22.18
N ILE A 190 7.95 8.22 -20.94
CA ILE A 190 7.78 6.85 -20.47
C ILE A 190 6.36 6.67 -19.93
N LEU A 191 5.57 5.79 -20.55
CA LEU A 191 4.22 5.52 -20.11
C LEU A 191 4.23 4.79 -18.77
N ALA A 192 3.51 5.33 -17.77
CA ALA A 192 3.39 4.74 -16.44
C ALA A 192 2.01 5.00 -15.85
N VAL A 193 1.55 4.12 -14.95
CA VAL A 193 0.24 4.24 -14.30
C VAL A 193 0.21 3.50 -12.96
N SER A 194 -0.40 4.12 -11.94
CA SER A 194 -0.80 3.43 -10.71
C SER A 194 -2.32 3.35 -10.67
N PRO A 195 -2.91 2.13 -10.69
CA PRO A 195 -4.35 1.95 -10.77
C PRO A 195 -5.13 2.59 -9.62
N ASP A 196 -4.57 2.61 -8.41
CA ASP A 196 -5.21 3.10 -7.17
C ASP A 196 -5.45 4.62 -7.16
N VAL A 197 -4.76 5.37 -8.03
CA VAL A 197 -4.97 6.82 -8.23
C VAL A 197 -5.72 7.13 -9.52
N THR A 198 -6.40 6.14 -10.13
CA THR A 198 -7.21 6.29 -11.34
C THR A 198 -8.70 6.10 -11.06
N PRO A 199 -9.60 6.60 -11.94
CA PRO A 199 -11.04 6.34 -11.87
C PRO A 199 -11.41 4.86 -11.99
N MET A 200 -10.48 4.01 -12.46
CA MET A 200 -10.68 2.58 -12.62
C MET A 200 -10.65 1.82 -11.28
N PHE A 201 -10.21 2.48 -10.20
CA PHE A 201 -10.09 1.85 -8.88
C PHE A 201 -11.45 1.77 -8.16
N ASN A 202 -12.24 0.74 -8.52
CA ASN A 202 -13.54 0.46 -7.91
C ASN A 202 -13.53 -0.86 -7.15
N LYS A 203 -13.76 -0.83 -5.84
CA LYS A 203 -13.91 -2.04 -5.03
C LYS A 203 -15.20 -2.77 -5.39
N LYS A 204 -15.12 -4.11 -5.49
CA LYS A 204 -16.27 -4.99 -5.72
C LYS A 204 -16.33 -6.07 -4.63
N ARG A 205 -17.54 -6.58 -4.38
CA ARG A 205 -17.75 -7.68 -3.45
C ARG A 205 -18.01 -8.96 -4.23
N TYR A 206 -17.27 -10.01 -3.86
CA TYR A 206 -17.40 -11.35 -4.46
C TYR A 206 -17.78 -12.36 -3.37
N PRO A 207 -18.60 -13.38 -3.69
CA PRO A 207 -19.05 -14.36 -2.70
C PRO A 207 -17.91 -15.08 -1.98
N LYS A 208 -16.85 -15.47 -2.71
CA LYS A 208 -15.73 -16.25 -2.14
C LYS A 208 -14.68 -15.42 -1.41
N VAL A 209 -14.42 -14.18 -1.85
CA VAL A 209 -13.29 -13.38 -1.34
C VAL A 209 -13.72 -12.12 -0.58
N GLY A 210 -15.02 -11.83 -0.51
CA GLY A 210 -15.54 -10.61 0.08
C GLY A 210 -15.18 -9.37 -0.74
N TRP A 211 -14.90 -8.26 -0.08
CA TRP A 211 -14.49 -7.02 -0.72
C TRP A 211 -13.08 -7.14 -1.32
N ALA A 212 -12.97 -6.85 -2.61
CA ALA A 212 -11.71 -6.85 -3.35
C ALA A 212 -11.55 -5.59 -4.19
N SER A 213 -10.31 -5.12 -4.32
CA SER A 213 -9.94 -4.04 -5.23
C SER A 213 -9.55 -4.58 -6.61
N PRO A 214 -9.65 -3.77 -7.66
CA PRO A 214 -9.18 -4.17 -8.99
C PRO A 214 -7.65 -4.18 -9.11
N TRP A 215 -6.93 -3.72 -8.07
CA TRP A 215 -5.47 -3.75 -7.98
C TRP A 215 -5.04 -3.95 -6.53
N SER A 216 -4.39 -5.07 -6.26
CA SER A 216 -3.95 -5.43 -4.91
C SER A 216 -2.44 -5.26 -4.76
N HIS A 217 -2.00 -4.19 -4.10
CA HIS A 217 -0.57 -3.96 -3.84
C HIS A 217 0.12 -5.13 -3.12
N ARG A 218 -0.60 -5.89 -2.27
CA ARG A 218 -0.05 -7.10 -1.63
C ARG A 218 0.31 -8.18 -2.64
N HIS A 219 -0.55 -8.40 -3.64
CA HIS A 219 -0.30 -9.36 -4.71
C HIS A 219 0.80 -8.87 -5.65
N MET A 220 0.87 -7.56 -5.92
CA MET A 220 1.98 -6.99 -6.68
C MET A 220 3.31 -7.16 -5.96
N ALA A 221 3.34 -6.95 -4.64
CA ALA A 221 4.54 -7.16 -3.83
C ALA A 221 4.94 -8.63 -3.76
N TYR A 222 3.97 -9.57 -3.70
CA TYR A 222 4.26 -11.00 -3.81
C TYR A 222 4.84 -11.35 -5.20
N ALA A 223 4.24 -10.86 -6.28
CA ALA A 223 4.77 -11.05 -7.63
C ALA A 223 6.21 -10.55 -7.77
N ALA A 224 6.54 -9.44 -7.11
CA ALA A 224 7.89 -8.85 -7.08
C ALA A 224 8.85 -9.52 -6.06
N GLY A 225 8.47 -10.63 -5.43
CA GLY A 225 9.33 -11.38 -4.51
C GLY A 225 9.58 -10.71 -3.16
N LEU A 226 8.73 -9.75 -2.76
CA LEU A 226 8.93 -8.94 -1.54
C LEU A 226 8.46 -9.64 -0.25
N GLY A 227 7.68 -10.72 -0.36
CA GLY A 227 7.19 -11.43 0.82
C GLY A 227 6.15 -12.49 0.50
N THR A 228 5.60 -13.11 1.54
CA THR A 228 4.55 -14.15 1.44
C THR A 228 3.39 -13.84 2.40
N PHE A 229 2.21 -14.43 2.17
CA PHE A 229 1.01 -14.11 2.94
C PHE A 229 0.99 -14.81 4.31
N GLY A 230 0.63 -14.06 5.34
CA GLY A 230 0.31 -14.60 6.65
C GLY A 230 -1.14 -15.02 6.77
N MET A 231 -1.48 -15.78 7.83
CA MET A 231 -2.85 -16.18 8.18
C MET A 231 -3.81 -14.99 8.31
N HIS A 232 -3.32 -13.81 8.60
CA HIS A 232 -4.08 -12.53 8.72
C HIS A 232 -4.19 -11.77 7.39
N ASP A 233 -3.84 -12.37 6.25
CA ASP A 233 -3.80 -11.74 4.92
C ASP A 233 -2.82 -10.57 4.74
N PHE A 234 -2.00 -10.21 5.71
CA PHE A 234 -0.89 -9.30 5.48
C PHE A 234 0.25 -10.04 4.78
N LEU A 235 1.03 -9.29 4.00
CA LEU A 235 2.27 -9.80 3.43
C LEU A 235 3.36 -9.76 4.53
N ILE A 236 4.01 -10.87 4.80
CA ILE A 236 5.19 -10.94 5.67
C ILE A 236 6.42 -10.75 4.79
N THR A 237 7.23 -9.76 5.10
CA THR A 237 8.43 -9.39 4.35
C THR A 237 9.67 -9.47 5.22
N GLU A 238 10.86 -9.24 4.68
CA GLU A 238 12.10 -9.08 5.46
C GLU A 238 12.02 -7.97 6.53
N LYS A 239 11.11 -7.00 6.34
CA LYS A 239 10.81 -5.92 7.30
C LYS A 239 9.51 -6.16 8.07
N GLY A 240 8.97 -7.38 8.03
CA GLY A 240 7.75 -7.80 8.74
C GLY A 240 6.46 -7.49 8.00
N CYS A 241 5.33 -7.58 8.72
CA CYS A 241 3.98 -7.37 8.17
C CYS A 241 3.35 -6.02 8.58
N ALA A 242 3.95 -5.27 9.50
CA ALA A 242 3.50 -3.93 9.88
C ALA A 242 4.04 -2.88 8.90
N HIS A 243 3.37 -2.73 7.76
CA HIS A 243 3.81 -1.87 6.65
C HIS A 243 2.65 -1.34 5.82
N ARG A 244 2.96 -0.39 4.92
CA ARG A 244 2.13 0.00 3.78
C ARG A 244 2.80 -0.46 2.49
N LEU A 245 2.01 -0.60 1.45
CA LEU A 245 2.45 -1.07 0.14
C LEU A 245 1.99 -0.09 -0.93
N ALA A 246 2.84 0.11 -1.93
CA ALA A 246 2.47 0.80 -3.15
C ALA A 246 3.07 0.08 -4.37
N SER A 247 2.47 0.29 -5.53
CA SER A 247 2.96 -0.26 -6.79
C SER A 247 2.37 0.51 -7.97
N PHE A 248 3.09 0.48 -9.07
CA PHE A 248 2.65 1.04 -10.34
C PHE A 248 3.21 0.21 -11.50
N VAL A 249 2.64 0.40 -12.68
CA VAL A 249 3.11 -0.23 -13.93
C VAL A 249 3.87 0.80 -14.74
N VAL A 250 4.96 0.38 -15.37
CA VAL A 250 5.79 1.21 -16.24
C VAL A 250 6.10 0.48 -17.54
N ASN A 251 6.12 1.23 -18.64
CA ASN A 251 6.56 0.73 -19.95
C ASN A 251 8.08 0.76 -20.06
N LEU A 252 8.70 -0.12 -19.29
CA LEU A 252 10.14 -0.40 -19.28
C LEU A 252 10.35 -1.87 -18.94
N LYS A 253 11.36 -2.49 -19.51
CA LYS A 253 11.79 -3.85 -19.14
C LYS A 253 12.74 -3.75 -17.96
N LEU A 254 12.26 -4.08 -16.77
CA LEU A 254 13.04 -4.16 -15.56
C LEU A 254 13.19 -5.62 -15.14
N GLU A 255 14.39 -6.01 -14.77
CA GLU A 255 14.65 -7.37 -14.31
C GLU A 255 14.21 -7.55 -12.86
N PRO A 256 13.54 -8.68 -12.52
CA PRO A 256 13.24 -9.00 -11.15
C PRO A 256 14.50 -9.09 -10.29
N ASN A 257 14.60 -8.26 -9.28
CA ASN A 257 15.75 -8.22 -8.37
C ASN A 257 15.59 -9.14 -7.14
N ARG A 258 14.47 -9.87 -7.07
CA ARG A 258 14.15 -10.80 -5.99
C ARG A 258 13.44 -12.03 -6.55
N LYS A 259 13.75 -13.20 -5.97
CA LYS A 259 13.06 -14.44 -6.30
C LYS A 259 11.74 -14.51 -5.53
N ARG A 260 10.62 -14.68 -6.25
CA ARG A 260 9.33 -14.99 -5.65
C ARG A 260 9.37 -16.40 -5.04
N SER A 261 8.80 -16.56 -3.84
CA SER A 261 8.59 -17.89 -3.26
C SER A 261 7.48 -18.64 -4.00
N ASP A 262 7.67 -19.92 -4.23
CA ASP A 262 6.63 -20.81 -4.78
C ASP A 262 5.55 -21.12 -3.73
N ASP A 263 5.91 -21.13 -2.45
CA ASP A 263 4.96 -21.22 -1.33
C ASP A 263 4.49 -19.82 -0.93
N ILE A 264 3.22 -19.56 -1.18
CA ILE A 264 2.57 -18.27 -0.89
C ILE A 264 2.52 -17.95 0.61
N HIS A 265 2.80 -18.92 1.48
CA HIS A 265 2.77 -18.83 2.94
C HIS A 265 4.13 -19.12 3.59
N ALA A 266 5.22 -19.19 2.84
CA ALA A 266 6.55 -19.63 3.31
C ALA A 266 7.03 -18.92 4.59
N TYR A 267 6.62 -17.67 4.83
CA TYR A 267 7.06 -16.88 6.00
C TYR A 267 6.09 -16.94 7.17
N CYS A 268 4.94 -17.58 7.01
CA CYS A 268 3.95 -17.70 8.08
C CYS A 268 4.18 -18.98 8.89
N GLN A 269 4.62 -18.87 10.14
CA GLN A 269 4.86 -20.00 11.02
C GLN A 269 3.65 -20.96 11.12
N HIS A 270 2.42 -20.43 11.16
CA HIS A 270 1.22 -21.26 11.22
C HIS A 270 1.11 -22.21 10.01
N HIS A 271 1.32 -21.68 8.79
CA HIS A 271 1.27 -22.47 7.56
C HIS A 271 2.49 -23.38 7.38
N GLN A 272 3.56 -23.15 8.14
CA GLN A 272 4.73 -24.01 8.20
C GLN A 272 4.65 -25.06 9.33
N ASN A 273 3.42 -25.41 9.76
CA ASN A 273 3.15 -26.39 10.82
C ASN A 273 3.71 -26.03 12.21
N ILE A 274 4.09 -24.78 12.43
CA ILE A 274 4.43 -24.25 13.75
C ILE A 274 3.15 -23.67 14.36
N ASN A 275 2.79 -24.09 15.57
CA ASN A 275 1.55 -23.65 16.24
C ASN A 275 1.62 -22.16 16.64
N CYS A 276 1.60 -21.27 15.65
CA CYS A 276 1.60 -19.84 15.84
C CYS A 276 0.19 -19.25 15.60
N LEU A 277 -0.49 -18.83 16.67
CA LEU A 277 -1.81 -18.20 16.63
C LEU A 277 -1.78 -16.77 17.19
N LYS A 278 -0.62 -16.11 17.21
CA LYS A 278 -0.47 -14.79 17.86
C LYS A 278 -1.33 -13.72 17.20
N CYS A 279 -1.45 -13.70 15.88
CA CYS A 279 -2.32 -12.75 15.18
C CYS A 279 -3.82 -13.04 15.43
N ALA A 280 -4.21 -14.30 15.60
CA ALA A 280 -5.58 -14.68 16.00
C ALA A 280 -5.87 -14.17 17.43
N ALA A 281 -4.98 -14.42 18.38
CA ALA A 281 -5.10 -13.94 19.76
C ALA A 281 -5.14 -12.40 19.88
N ARG A 282 -4.60 -11.69 18.89
CA ARG A 282 -4.63 -10.22 18.80
C ARG A 282 -5.89 -9.68 18.14
N CYS A 283 -6.73 -10.53 17.55
CA CYS A 283 -7.93 -10.08 16.86
C CYS A 283 -9.10 -9.90 17.84
N PRO A 284 -9.57 -8.67 18.10
CA PRO A 284 -10.61 -8.41 19.12
C PRO A 284 -12.01 -8.90 18.71
N VAL A 285 -12.16 -9.47 17.52
CA VAL A 285 -13.45 -9.98 16.98
C VAL A 285 -13.32 -11.37 16.37
N ASP A 286 -12.24 -12.08 16.66
CA ASP A 286 -11.98 -13.44 16.14
C ASP A 286 -12.14 -13.55 14.62
N ALA A 287 -11.77 -12.47 13.89
CA ALA A 287 -11.78 -12.47 12.43
C ALA A 287 -10.59 -13.23 11.85
N VAL A 288 -9.53 -13.43 12.63
CA VAL A 288 -8.37 -14.26 12.27
C VAL A 288 -8.41 -15.52 13.12
N SER A 289 -8.38 -16.68 12.50
CA SER A 289 -8.47 -17.98 13.16
C SER A 289 -7.64 -19.02 12.41
N LYS A 290 -7.60 -20.27 12.90
CA LYS A 290 -6.98 -21.41 12.19
C LYS A 290 -7.60 -21.65 10.80
N ALA A 291 -8.86 -21.26 10.59
CA ALA A 291 -9.55 -21.36 9.31
C ALA A 291 -9.18 -20.22 8.34
N GLY A 292 -8.33 -19.28 8.74
CA GLY A 292 -7.92 -18.12 7.95
C GLY A 292 -8.54 -16.80 8.44
N HIS A 293 -8.76 -15.87 7.51
CA HIS A 293 -9.21 -14.51 7.79
C HIS A 293 -10.65 -14.27 7.30
N ASP A 294 -11.57 -14.11 8.23
CA ASP A 294 -12.95 -13.67 7.97
C ASP A 294 -12.98 -12.15 7.68
N LYS A 295 -13.00 -11.81 6.40
CA LYS A 295 -12.98 -10.42 5.94
C LYS A 295 -14.24 -9.64 6.32
N GLU A 296 -15.39 -10.28 6.48
CA GLU A 296 -16.63 -9.60 6.87
C GLU A 296 -16.62 -9.20 8.34
N LYS A 297 -16.17 -10.08 9.24
CA LYS A 297 -15.98 -9.74 10.66
C LYS A 297 -14.93 -8.63 10.81
N CYS A 298 -13.80 -8.77 10.11
CA CYS A 298 -12.74 -7.77 10.10
C CYS A 298 -13.25 -6.41 9.58
N TYR A 299 -13.97 -6.39 8.46
CA TYR A 299 -14.52 -5.17 7.87
C TYR A 299 -15.47 -4.43 8.84
N LYS A 300 -16.35 -5.16 9.54
CA LYS A 300 -17.25 -4.57 10.54
C LYS A 300 -16.46 -3.87 11.65
N LYS A 301 -15.43 -4.52 12.20
CA LYS A 301 -14.58 -3.92 13.25
C LYS A 301 -13.81 -2.71 12.73
N VAL A 302 -13.24 -2.82 11.53
CA VAL A 302 -12.51 -1.73 10.87
C VAL A 302 -13.44 -0.54 10.61
N ALA A 303 -14.67 -0.77 10.16
CA ALA A 303 -15.66 0.29 9.97
C ALA A 303 -16.03 1.01 11.30
N GLN A 304 -16.17 0.26 12.39
CA GLN A 304 -16.44 0.83 13.72
C GLN A 304 -15.27 1.69 14.22
N SER A 305 -14.02 1.36 13.85
CA SER A 305 -12.86 2.13 14.25
C SER A 305 -12.88 3.57 13.73
N LEU A 306 -13.61 3.86 12.65
CA LEU A 306 -13.82 5.22 12.17
C LEU A 306 -14.46 6.12 13.25
N LYS A 307 -15.52 5.62 13.91
CA LYS A 307 -16.18 6.37 14.99
C LYS A 307 -15.24 6.54 16.18
N TYR A 308 -14.49 5.48 16.52
CA TYR A 308 -13.53 5.51 17.61
C TYR A 308 -12.40 6.54 17.36
N CYS A 309 -11.74 6.48 16.20
CA CYS A 309 -10.65 7.40 15.84
C CYS A 309 -11.15 8.86 15.77
N ASN A 310 -12.33 9.09 15.19
CA ASN A 310 -12.91 10.43 15.15
C ASN A 310 -13.23 10.98 16.54
N LYS A 311 -13.84 10.17 17.41
CA LYS A 311 -14.21 10.59 18.79
C LYS A 311 -12.97 10.85 19.66
N ASN A 312 -12.00 9.96 19.65
CA ASN A 312 -10.89 9.96 20.60
C ASN A 312 -9.68 10.73 20.12
N TYR A 313 -9.41 10.72 18.80
CA TYR A 313 -8.22 11.31 18.19
C TYR A 313 -8.54 12.49 17.27
N HIS A 314 -9.81 12.73 16.97
CA HIS A 314 -10.27 13.69 15.97
C HIS A 314 -9.72 13.42 14.56
N ILE A 315 -9.47 12.15 14.24
CA ILE A 315 -8.99 11.68 12.93
C ILE A 315 -10.10 10.93 12.24
N PHE A 316 -10.51 11.39 11.07
CA PHE A 316 -11.54 10.74 10.27
C PHE A 316 -10.91 9.64 9.40
N ILE A 317 -10.57 8.52 10.02
CA ILE A 317 -9.95 7.36 9.35
C ILE A 317 -10.39 6.05 10.02
N TYR A 318 -10.45 5.01 9.26
CA TYR A 318 -10.62 3.65 9.73
C TYR A 318 -9.31 2.86 9.67
N GLY A 319 -9.12 1.94 10.60
CA GLY A 319 -7.96 1.05 10.65
C GLY A 319 -7.90 0.35 11.99
N CYS A 320 -7.34 -0.85 12.03
CA CYS A 320 -7.17 -1.62 13.26
C CYS A 320 -5.70 -1.99 13.44
N GLY A 321 -5.17 -2.92 12.61
CA GLY A 321 -3.75 -3.30 12.61
C GLY A 321 -3.30 -4.11 13.83
N LEU A 322 -4.18 -4.46 14.75
CA LEU A 322 -3.82 -5.20 15.97
C LEU A 322 -3.20 -6.56 15.66
N CYS A 323 -3.72 -7.26 14.63
CA CYS A 323 -3.17 -8.54 14.18
C CYS A 323 -1.81 -8.43 13.45
N ALA A 324 -1.32 -7.21 13.19
CA ALA A 324 0.00 -6.96 12.60
C ALA A 324 1.02 -6.44 13.62
N THR A 325 0.63 -6.21 14.90
CA THR A 325 1.49 -5.71 15.96
C THR A 325 1.51 -6.67 17.16
N LYS A 326 2.61 -6.74 17.89
CA LYS A 326 2.85 -7.70 18.99
C LYS A 326 2.74 -9.16 18.51
N VAL A 327 3.23 -9.42 17.30
CA VAL A 327 3.25 -10.75 16.66
C VAL A 327 4.66 -11.06 16.14
N PRO A 328 5.06 -12.34 16.04
CA PRO A 328 6.42 -12.70 15.61
C PRO A 328 6.83 -12.15 14.24
N CYS A 329 5.86 -11.98 13.34
CA CYS A 329 6.07 -11.45 11.99
C CYS A 329 5.90 -9.92 11.88
N GLU A 330 5.80 -9.18 12.98
CA GLU A 330 5.58 -7.73 12.99
C GLU A 330 6.66 -6.96 12.21
N SER A 331 7.93 -7.25 12.52
CA SER A 331 9.10 -6.47 12.09
C SER A 331 10.14 -7.27 11.30
N GLY A 332 9.82 -8.49 10.89
CA GLY A 332 10.70 -9.36 10.11
C GLY A 332 10.06 -10.71 9.80
N ILE A 333 10.79 -11.55 9.08
CA ILE A 333 10.43 -12.97 8.91
C ILE A 333 10.63 -13.65 10.26
N PRO A 334 9.61 -14.34 10.82
CA PRO A 334 9.76 -15.01 12.09
C PRO A 334 10.84 -16.09 12.03
N LYS A 335 11.73 -16.11 13.02
CA LYS A 335 12.71 -17.19 13.13
C LYS A 335 11.96 -18.53 13.32
N LYS A 336 12.40 -19.57 12.63
CA LYS A 336 11.96 -20.93 12.94
C LYS A 336 12.33 -21.18 14.41
N LEU A 337 11.35 -21.54 15.23
CA LEU A 337 11.64 -22.04 16.55
C LEU A 337 12.38 -23.36 16.33
N SER A 338 13.66 -23.40 16.74
CA SER A 338 14.50 -24.60 16.76
C SER A 338 13.92 -25.64 17.71
#